data_875d2354187e0914faf7eccf7af2e934
#
_entry.id   875d2354187e0914faf7eccf7af2e934
#
_cell.length_a   1.000
_cell.length_b   1.000
_cell.length_c   1.000
_cell.angle_alpha   90.00
_cell.angle_beta   90.00
_cell.angle_gamma   90.00
#
_symmetry.space_group_name_H-M   'P 1'
#
loop_
_entity.id
_entity.type
_entity.pdbx_description
1 polymer ?
#
loop_
_entity_poly.entity_id
_entity_poly.type
_entity_poly.pdbx_seq_one_letter_code
_entity_poly.pdbx_strand_id
1 'polypeptide(L)'
;MRVLFVSDVFFPRVNGVSTSIATFRADLERLGVETVLVAPRYTGEAESAEHAVVRVASSKVPGDPEDRRMRWGALCRTLAELEREPFDLVHVHTPFVAHYAGVRTARRRRVPCLATYHTFFEEYLHHYVPVLPRTVGRTLARAFTRSQCSDVQALVAPSEPLRQVLRDYGVETPVHVIPTGLPADRFQPGNAARFRALAQLPAHRPLVTYVGRVAHEKNIDFLVRVFARVRQSVPEAMLIIAGEGPAREALRKLVEQLGLTEDVRFVGYLDRNTSLLDCYAAASVFVFASRTETQGLVLLEALAQGCAVVSTAELGTKSILAPACGALIAEEREQPFAAAVVQVLRDADLRSTLSDQAGTYARGWSSASMAARLAELYRTLRSPA
;
A
#
# COMPACT_ATOMS: atom_id res chain seq x y z
N MET A 1 -22.14 7.66 -14.93
CA MET A 1 -21.83 6.21 -14.76
C MET A 1 -21.73 5.92 -13.29
N ARG A 2 -22.40 4.85 -12.83
CA ARG A 2 -22.44 4.46 -11.42
C ARG A 2 -21.74 3.11 -11.21
N VAL A 3 -20.73 3.04 -10.34
CA VAL A 3 -19.88 1.86 -10.12
C VAL A 3 -20.00 1.39 -8.68
N LEU A 4 -20.29 0.10 -8.49
CA LEU A 4 -20.31 -0.54 -7.18
C LEU A 4 -18.90 -1.04 -6.83
N PHE A 5 -18.28 -0.45 -5.81
CA PHE A 5 -17.04 -0.92 -5.21
C PHE A 5 -17.34 -1.89 -4.06
N VAL A 6 -16.66 -3.03 -4.02
CA VAL A 6 -16.79 -4.01 -2.92
C VAL A 6 -15.40 -4.36 -2.38
N SER A 7 -15.19 -4.18 -1.08
CA SER A 7 -13.89 -4.43 -0.45
C SER A 7 -14.06 -5.05 0.94
N ASP A 8 -13.20 -6.01 1.31
CA ASP A 8 -13.12 -6.57 2.67
C ASP A 8 -12.33 -5.66 3.63
N VAL A 9 -11.76 -4.55 3.13
CA VAL A 9 -10.98 -3.60 3.92
C VAL A 9 -11.21 -2.18 3.44
N PHE A 10 -11.37 -1.25 4.38
CA PHE A 10 -11.38 0.19 4.13
C PHE A 10 -11.06 0.94 5.43
N PHE A 11 -10.92 2.26 5.38
CA PHE A 11 -10.74 3.06 6.60
C PHE A 11 -11.80 2.72 7.66
N PRO A 12 -11.45 2.76 8.95
CA PRO A 12 -10.24 3.30 9.58
C PRO A 12 -9.00 2.40 9.47
N ARG A 13 -9.11 1.22 8.85
CA ARG A 13 -7.95 0.36 8.58
C ARG A 13 -7.03 1.02 7.55
N VAL A 14 -5.90 1.57 8.02
CA VAL A 14 -4.91 2.24 7.15
C VAL A 14 -4.00 1.21 6.50
N ASN A 15 -4.11 1.08 5.18
CA ASN A 15 -3.22 0.27 4.35
C ASN A 15 -3.25 0.73 2.88
N GLY A 16 -2.43 0.13 2.02
CA GLY A 16 -2.36 0.47 0.59
C GLY A 16 -3.68 0.29 -0.15
N VAL A 17 -4.50 -0.72 0.22
CA VAL A 17 -5.80 -0.98 -0.41
C VAL A 17 -6.80 0.14 -0.08
N SER A 18 -6.94 0.48 1.21
CA SER A 18 -7.82 1.56 1.67
C SER A 18 -7.44 2.90 1.02
N THR A 19 -6.12 3.18 0.96
CA THR A 19 -5.60 4.39 0.32
C THR A 19 -5.91 4.42 -1.18
N SER A 20 -5.69 3.31 -1.88
CA SER A 20 -5.97 3.20 -3.31
C SER A 20 -7.45 3.42 -3.61
N ILE A 21 -8.34 2.75 -2.87
CA ILE A 21 -9.79 2.90 -3.03
C ILE A 21 -10.20 4.36 -2.83
N ALA A 22 -9.77 5.00 -1.74
CA ALA A 22 -10.12 6.39 -1.44
C ALA A 22 -9.61 7.36 -2.51
N THR A 23 -8.36 7.18 -2.96
CA THR A 23 -7.75 8.01 -4.01
C THR A 23 -8.52 7.89 -5.32
N PHE A 24 -8.80 6.67 -5.80
CA PHE A 24 -9.55 6.47 -7.03
C PHE A 24 -10.98 7.01 -6.92
N ARG A 25 -11.68 6.76 -5.81
CA ARG A 25 -13.06 7.27 -5.63
C ARG A 25 -13.13 8.77 -5.71
N ALA A 26 -12.25 9.49 -5.02
CA ALA A 26 -12.22 10.95 -5.02
C ALA A 26 -11.99 11.54 -6.42
N ASP A 27 -11.09 10.97 -7.21
CA ASP A 27 -10.80 11.47 -8.56
C ASP A 27 -11.81 10.98 -9.60
N LEU A 28 -12.39 9.78 -9.47
CA LEU A 28 -13.47 9.29 -10.31
C LEU A 28 -14.72 10.15 -10.17
N GLU A 29 -15.06 10.59 -8.96
CA GLU A 29 -16.17 11.50 -8.70
C GLU A 29 -15.99 12.83 -9.43
N ARG A 30 -14.79 13.40 -9.43
CA ARG A 30 -14.44 14.60 -10.22
C ARG A 30 -14.60 14.40 -11.73
N LEU A 31 -14.47 13.17 -12.21
CA LEU A 31 -14.69 12.78 -13.61
C LEU A 31 -16.14 12.40 -13.94
N GLY A 32 -17.08 12.62 -13.00
CA GLY A 32 -18.50 12.31 -13.17
C GLY A 32 -18.83 10.80 -13.09
N VAL A 33 -17.95 10.01 -12.44
CA VAL A 33 -18.20 8.60 -12.15
C VAL A 33 -18.63 8.50 -10.67
N GLU A 34 -19.90 8.23 -10.45
CA GLU A 34 -20.44 7.96 -9.11
C GLU A 34 -19.94 6.60 -8.60
N THR A 35 -19.44 6.56 -7.37
CA THR A 35 -18.98 5.32 -6.75
C THR A 35 -19.71 5.06 -5.43
N VAL A 36 -20.24 3.84 -5.26
CA VAL A 36 -20.78 3.37 -3.98
C VAL A 36 -19.86 2.28 -3.46
N LEU A 37 -19.29 2.47 -2.27
CA LEU A 37 -18.39 1.50 -1.64
C LEU A 37 -19.13 0.69 -0.57
N VAL A 38 -19.05 -0.64 -0.70
CA VAL A 38 -19.47 -1.58 0.35
C VAL A 38 -18.23 -2.10 1.05
N ALA A 39 -18.15 -1.88 2.38
CA ALA A 39 -16.98 -2.20 3.20
C ALA A 39 -17.40 -2.71 4.60
N PRO A 40 -16.49 -3.39 5.34
CA PRO A 40 -16.81 -3.86 6.69
C PRO A 40 -17.02 -2.70 7.67
N ARG A 41 -17.90 -2.93 8.67
CA ARG A 41 -18.05 -2.05 9.83
C ARG A 41 -16.96 -2.38 10.85
N TYR A 42 -16.29 -1.35 11.35
CA TYR A 42 -15.31 -1.47 12.44
C TYR A 42 -15.97 -1.09 13.78
N THR A 43 -15.45 -1.61 14.89
CA THR A 43 -15.94 -1.28 16.24
C THR A 43 -15.52 0.14 16.62
N GLY A 44 -16.47 0.93 17.15
CA GLY A 44 -16.21 2.31 17.58
C GLY A 44 -16.31 3.36 16.47
N GLU A 45 -16.65 2.97 15.23
CA GLU A 45 -17.04 3.94 14.21
C GLU A 45 -18.39 4.57 14.61
N ALA A 46 -18.38 5.89 14.83
CA ALA A 46 -19.59 6.68 14.59
C ALA A 46 -19.95 6.49 13.09
N GLU A 47 -21.23 6.47 12.75
CA GLU A 47 -21.66 6.48 11.35
C GLU A 47 -21.00 7.68 10.68
N SER A 48 -19.86 7.44 10.03
CA SER A 48 -19.18 8.49 9.30
C SER A 48 -20.08 8.90 8.16
N ALA A 49 -20.40 10.18 8.09
CA ALA A 49 -21.15 10.80 6.99
C ALA A 49 -20.31 10.86 5.69
N GLU A 50 -19.41 9.92 5.46
CA GLU A 50 -18.79 9.76 4.15
C GLU A 50 -19.85 9.31 3.17
N HIS A 51 -20.32 10.25 2.36
CA HIS A 51 -21.27 9.98 1.31
C HIS A 51 -20.82 8.77 0.48
N ALA A 52 -21.76 7.82 0.29
CA ALA A 52 -21.57 6.63 -0.53
C ALA A 52 -20.64 5.52 0.04
N VAL A 53 -20.42 5.42 1.37
CA VAL A 53 -19.83 4.24 2.02
C VAL A 53 -20.87 3.48 2.82
N VAL A 54 -21.18 2.26 2.39
CA VAL A 54 -22.14 1.38 3.04
C VAL A 54 -21.43 0.35 3.90
N ARG A 55 -21.62 0.42 5.23
CA ARG A 55 -20.96 -0.42 6.22
C ARG A 55 -21.72 -1.70 6.51
N VAL A 56 -21.09 -2.85 6.26
CA VAL A 56 -21.66 -4.19 6.48
C VAL A 56 -21.19 -4.76 7.81
N ALA A 57 -22.10 -5.41 8.53
CA ALA A 57 -21.79 -6.11 9.78
C ALA A 57 -20.66 -7.12 9.59
N SER A 58 -19.66 -7.06 10.45
CA SER A 58 -18.40 -7.80 10.36
C SER A 58 -18.03 -8.50 11.67
N SER A 59 -17.08 -9.42 11.63
CA SER A 59 -16.46 -10.08 12.78
C SER A 59 -14.94 -9.93 12.71
N LYS A 60 -14.27 -10.04 13.86
CA LYS A 60 -12.78 -10.05 13.93
C LYS A 60 -12.23 -11.25 13.17
N VAL A 61 -11.06 -11.07 12.54
CA VAL A 61 -10.29 -12.15 11.94
C VAL A 61 -9.35 -12.72 13.01
N PRO A 62 -9.34 -14.04 13.26
CA PRO A 62 -8.39 -14.66 14.16
C PRO A 62 -6.95 -14.40 13.71
N GLY A 63 -6.09 -13.96 14.64
CA GLY A 63 -4.68 -13.70 14.35
C GLY A 63 -4.36 -12.30 13.79
N ASP A 64 -5.35 -11.52 13.34
CA ASP A 64 -5.17 -10.12 12.98
C ASP A 64 -6.30 -9.25 13.61
N PRO A 65 -6.00 -8.54 14.71
CA PRO A 65 -7.02 -7.75 15.44
C PRO A 65 -7.54 -6.55 14.65
N GLU A 66 -6.82 -6.12 13.62
CA GLU A 66 -7.17 -4.95 12.82
C GLU A 66 -8.04 -5.32 11.60
N ASP A 67 -7.98 -6.57 11.13
CA ASP A 67 -8.76 -7.03 9.99
C ASP A 67 -10.18 -7.47 10.40
N ARG A 68 -11.11 -7.29 9.48
CA ARG A 68 -12.54 -7.61 9.66
C ARG A 68 -13.02 -8.49 8.51
N ARG A 69 -13.87 -9.46 8.83
CA ARG A 69 -14.56 -10.30 7.84
C ARG A 69 -16.03 -9.92 7.81
N MET A 70 -16.53 -9.44 6.68
CA MET A 70 -17.94 -9.18 6.47
C MET A 70 -18.76 -10.46 6.62
N ARG A 71 -19.92 -10.37 7.27
CA ARG A 71 -20.84 -11.48 7.38
C ARG A 71 -21.56 -11.69 6.06
N TRP A 72 -21.42 -12.86 5.46
CA TRP A 72 -21.96 -13.18 4.13
C TRP A 72 -23.45 -12.83 3.98
N GLY A 73 -24.31 -13.25 4.91
CA GLY A 73 -25.74 -12.96 4.85
C GLY A 73 -26.08 -11.47 4.97
N ALA A 74 -25.30 -10.70 5.76
CA ALA A 74 -25.46 -9.25 5.84
C ALA A 74 -25.01 -8.58 4.53
N LEU A 75 -23.87 -8.98 3.98
CA LEU A 75 -23.36 -8.47 2.72
C LEU A 75 -24.35 -8.72 1.57
N CYS A 76 -24.89 -9.95 1.46
CA CYS A 76 -25.88 -10.27 0.42
C CYS A 76 -27.16 -9.44 0.54
N ARG A 77 -27.65 -9.17 1.76
CA ARG A 77 -28.81 -8.29 1.97
C ARG A 77 -28.50 -6.85 1.56
N THR A 78 -27.41 -6.30 2.03
CA THR A 78 -26.96 -4.94 1.66
C THR A 78 -26.82 -4.78 0.15
N LEU A 79 -26.19 -5.73 -0.54
CA LEU A 79 -26.06 -5.69 -1.99
C LEU A 79 -27.44 -5.77 -2.68
N ALA A 80 -28.37 -6.61 -2.19
CA ALA A 80 -29.72 -6.70 -2.74
C ALA A 80 -30.53 -5.40 -2.54
N GLU A 81 -30.31 -4.68 -1.44
CA GLU A 81 -30.90 -3.35 -1.21
C GLU A 81 -30.36 -2.30 -2.18
N LEU A 82 -29.03 -2.29 -2.38
CA LEU A 82 -28.35 -1.39 -3.31
C LEU A 82 -28.72 -1.67 -4.78
N GLU A 83 -29.09 -2.89 -5.12
CA GLU A 83 -29.55 -3.26 -6.46
C GLU A 83 -30.88 -2.65 -6.87
N ARG A 84 -31.61 -1.98 -5.97
CA ARG A 84 -32.82 -1.20 -6.33
C ARG A 84 -32.48 -0.04 -7.27
N GLU A 85 -31.27 0.44 -7.23
CA GLU A 85 -30.73 1.41 -8.19
C GLU A 85 -29.74 0.73 -9.14
N PRO A 86 -29.75 1.07 -10.45
CA PRO A 86 -28.89 0.41 -11.42
C PRO A 86 -27.42 0.77 -11.20
N PHE A 87 -26.54 -0.22 -11.34
CA PHE A 87 -25.10 -0.05 -11.49
C PHE A 87 -24.69 -0.37 -12.93
N ASP A 88 -23.70 0.35 -13.43
CA ASP A 88 -23.12 0.11 -14.75
C ASP A 88 -22.01 -0.94 -14.71
N LEU A 89 -21.34 -1.11 -13.54
CA LEU A 89 -20.20 -2.00 -13.34
C LEU A 89 -20.00 -2.31 -11.85
N VAL A 90 -19.44 -3.49 -11.57
CA VAL A 90 -18.96 -3.88 -10.23
C VAL A 90 -17.42 -3.93 -10.25
N HIS A 91 -16.78 -3.25 -9.28
CA HIS A 91 -15.34 -3.27 -9.09
C HIS A 91 -14.99 -3.87 -7.73
N VAL A 92 -14.32 -5.03 -7.74
CA VAL A 92 -13.89 -5.75 -6.55
C VAL A 92 -12.44 -5.40 -6.22
N HIS A 93 -12.16 -5.12 -4.93
CA HIS A 93 -10.82 -4.70 -4.49
C HIS A 93 -10.09 -5.71 -3.61
N THR A 94 -10.77 -6.76 -3.15
CA THR A 94 -10.18 -7.77 -2.27
C THR A 94 -10.71 -9.16 -2.62
N PRO A 95 -9.91 -10.20 -2.41
CA PRO A 95 -10.18 -11.53 -2.95
C PRO A 95 -11.00 -12.44 -2.03
N PHE A 96 -11.49 -11.94 -0.90
CA PHE A 96 -12.22 -12.75 0.07
C PHE A 96 -13.74 -12.69 -0.15
N VAL A 97 -14.49 -12.34 0.89
CA VAL A 97 -15.96 -12.30 0.85
C VAL A 97 -16.47 -11.29 -0.18
N ALA A 98 -15.78 -10.16 -0.32
CA ALA A 98 -16.10 -9.10 -1.29
C ALA A 98 -16.05 -9.60 -2.74
N HIS A 99 -15.06 -10.43 -3.08
CA HIS A 99 -14.93 -10.99 -4.44
C HIS A 99 -16.16 -11.79 -4.82
N TYR A 100 -16.48 -12.82 -4.05
CA TYR A 100 -17.59 -13.73 -4.38
C TYR A 100 -18.94 -13.03 -4.40
N ALA A 101 -19.17 -12.10 -3.47
CA ALA A 101 -20.40 -11.34 -3.42
C ALA A 101 -20.51 -10.34 -4.58
N GLY A 102 -19.42 -9.65 -4.93
CA GLY A 102 -19.35 -8.73 -6.05
C GLY A 102 -19.59 -9.42 -7.39
N VAL A 103 -18.87 -10.52 -7.66
CA VAL A 103 -19.04 -11.33 -8.88
C VAL A 103 -20.47 -11.87 -8.99
N ARG A 104 -21.04 -12.39 -7.90
CA ARG A 104 -22.44 -12.84 -7.88
C ARG A 104 -23.41 -11.72 -8.22
N THR A 105 -23.19 -10.52 -7.68
CA THR A 105 -24.02 -9.34 -7.95
C THR A 105 -23.91 -8.93 -9.41
N ALA A 106 -22.71 -8.86 -9.96
CA ALA A 106 -22.46 -8.51 -11.36
C ALA A 106 -23.15 -9.49 -12.33
N ARG A 107 -23.00 -10.80 -12.08
CA ARG A 107 -23.66 -11.86 -12.88
C ARG A 107 -25.19 -11.75 -12.83
N ARG A 108 -25.75 -11.49 -11.65
CA ARG A 108 -27.19 -11.36 -11.45
C ARG A 108 -27.76 -10.13 -12.16
N ARG A 109 -27.01 -9.03 -12.15
CA ARG A 109 -27.39 -7.77 -12.81
C ARG A 109 -26.99 -7.71 -14.29
N ARG A 110 -26.20 -8.70 -14.77
CA ARG A 110 -25.66 -8.73 -16.14
C ARG A 110 -24.84 -7.49 -16.46
N VAL A 111 -24.04 -7.02 -15.49
CA VAL A 111 -23.09 -5.92 -15.68
C VAL A 111 -21.66 -6.43 -15.60
N PRO A 112 -20.69 -5.75 -16.23
CA PRO A 112 -19.29 -6.13 -16.15
C PRO A 112 -18.77 -6.15 -14.72
N CYS A 113 -17.82 -7.07 -14.43
CA CYS A 113 -17.08 -7.14 -13.19
C CYS A 113 -15.60 -6.94 -13.45
N LEU A 114 -14.99 -6.04 -12.72
CA LEU A 114 -13.55 -5.75 -12.73
C LEU A 114 -12.98 -6.07 -11.36
N ALA A 115 -11.74 -6.52 -11.28
CA ALA A 115 -11.03 -6.65 -10.00
C ALA A 115 -9.69 -5.93 -10.02
N THR A 116 -9.35 -5.23 -8.93
CA THR A 116 -7.98 -4.76 -8.70
C THR A 116 -7.23 -5.75 -7.83
N TYR A 117 -6.09 -6.23 -8.33
CA TYR A 117 -5.25 -7.19 -7.65
C TYR A 117 -4.24 -6.46 -6.74
N HIS A 118 -4.61 -6.25 -5.47
CA HIS A 118 -3.80 -5.52 -4.49
C HIS A 118 -2.84 -6.38 -3.68
N THR A 119 -3.04 -7.71 -3.62
CA THR A 119 -2.37 -8.57 -2.64
C THR A 119 -1.60 -9.69 -3.32
N PHE A 120 -0.32 -9.80 -3.01
CA PHE A 120 0.52 -10.89 -3.48
C PHE A 120 0.36 -12.13 -2.58
N PHE A 121 -0.60 -13.00 -2.91
CA PHE A 121 -1.04 -14.12 -2.07
C PHE A 121 0.04 -15.16 -1.77
N GLU A 122 0.96 -15.39 -2.69
CA GLU A 122 1.97 -16.45 -2.55
C GLU A 122 2.82 -16.25 -1.29
N GLU A 123 3.22 -15.00 -1.01
CA GLU A 123 3.98 -14.66 0.20
C GLU A 123 3.09 -14.58 1.45
N TYR A 124 1.85 -14.11 1.30
CA TYR A 124 0.91 -14.03 2.40
C TYR A 124 0.59 -15.39 3.00
N LEU A 125 0.31 -16.39 2.17
CA LEU A 125 -0.07 -17.71 2.62
C LEU A 125 1.01 -18.39 3.47
N HIS A 126 2.29 -18.17 3.12
CA HIS A 126 3.41 -18.74 3.87
C HIS A 126 3.55 -18.17 5.29
N HIS A 127 3.26 -16.88 5.48
CA HIS A 127 3.32 -16.24 6.79
C HIS A 127 2.16 -16.64 7.72
N TYR A 128 0.99 -16.93 7.16
CA TYR A 128 -0.21 -17.25 7.95
C TYR A 128 -0.45 -18.76 8.13
N VAL A 129 0.15 -19.60 7.28
CA VAL A 129 0.05 -21.07 7.39
C VAL A 129 1.45 -21.70 7.33
N PRO A 130 2.28 -21.51 8.35
CA PRO A 130 3.68 -21.95 8.34
C PRO A 130 3.88 -23.46 8.27
N VAL A 131 2.84 -24.23 8.58
CA VAL A 131 2.86 -25.71 8.54
C VAL A 131 2.78 -26.26 7.10
N LEU A 132 2.35 -25.43 6.12
CA LEU A 132 2.19 -25.86 4.74
C LEU A 132 3.54 -25.83 4.01
N PRO A 133 3.99 -26.95 3.36
CA PRO A 133 5.19 -26.93 2.54
C PRO A 133 5.13 -25.81 1.49
N ARG A 134 6.20 -25.04 1.33
CA ARG A 134 6.24 -23.87 0.43
C ARG A 134 5.77 -24.17 -0.98
N THR A 135 6.15 -25.32 -1.54
CA THR A 135 5.76 -25.74 -2.89
C THR A 135 4.26 -25.95 -3.02
N VAL A 136 3.64 -26.60 -2.03
CA VAL A 136 2.18 -26.85 -2.00
C VAL A 136 1.43 -25.53 -1.82
N GLY A 137 1.87 -24.69 -0.88
CA GLY A 137 1.29 -23.36 -0.65
C GLY A 137 1.32 -22.49 -1.92
N ARG A 138 2.43 -22.49 -2.66
CA ARG A 138 2.57 -21.76 -3.93
C ARG A 138 1.59 -22.28 -4.98
N THR A 139 1.49 -23.59 -5.16
CA THR A 139 0.57 -24.18 -6.14
C THR A 139 -0.88 -23.83 -5.82
N LEU A 140 -1.28 -23.92 -4.55
CA LEU A 140 -2.62 -23.57 -4.11
C LEU A 140 -2.91 -22.06 -4.28
N ALA A 141 -1.97 -21.19 -3.91
CA ALA A 141 -2.10 -19.75 -4.09
C ALA A 141 -2.27 -19.37 -5.57
N ARG A 142 -1.49 -19.99 -6.46
CA ARG A 142 -1.59 -19.78 -7.93
C ARG A 142 -2.92 -20.27 -8.49
N ALA A 143 -3.35 -21.47 -8.10
CA ALA A 143 -4.64 -22.01 -8.52
C ALA A 143 -5.81 -21.14 -8.05
N PHE A 144 -5.77 -20.70 -6.79
CA PHE A 144 -6.75 -19.79 -6.22
C PHE A 144 -6.79 -18.45 -6.95
N THR A 145 -5.62 -17.81 -7.15
CA THR A 145 -5.49 -16.54 -7.89
C THR A 145 -6.07 -16.69 -9.31
N ARG A 146 -5.69 -17.74 -10.03
CA ARG A 146 -6.18 -17.99 -11.39
C ARG A 146 -7.70 -18.17 -11.43
N SER A 147 -8.26 -18.94 -10.49
CA SER A 147 -9.72 -19.13 -10.38
C SER A 147 -10.45 -17.81 -10.16
N GLN A 148 -9.96 -16.97 -9.25
CA GLN A 148 -10.60 -15.67 -8.99
C GLN A 148 -10.45 -14.70 -10.17
N CYS A 149 -9.29 -14.68 -10.80
CA CYS A 149 -9.07 -13.85 -11.96
C CYS A 149 -9.99 -14.23 -13.14
N SER A 150 -10.33 -15.51 -13.30
CA SER A 150 -11.25 -15.98 -14.36
C SER A 150 -12.72 -15.62 -14.11
N ASP A 151 -13.08 -15.19 -12.92
CA ASP A 151 -14.46 -14.80 -12.58
C ASP A 151 -14.85 -13.39 -13.07
N VAL A 152 -13.88 -12.59 -13.53
CA VAL A 152 -14.05 -11.19 -13.91
C VAL A 152 -13.66 -10.93 -15.38
N GLN A 153 -14.18 -9.85 -15.98
CA GLN A 153 -13.93 -9.50 -17.39
C GLN A 153 -12.59 -8.81 -17.59
N ALA A 154 -12.06 -8.12 -16.56
CA ALA A 154 -10.75 -7.49 -16.62
C ALA A 154 -10.14 -7.39 -15.22
N LEU A 155 -8.82 -7.23 -15.19
CA LEU A 155 -8.03 -7.02 -13.97
C LEU A 155 -7.28 -5.71 -14.05
N VAL A 156 -7.15 -5.03 -12.92
CA VAL A 156 -6.20 -3.94 -12.73
C VAL A 156 -5.04 -4.46 -11.87
N ALA A 157 -3.82 -4.31 -12.39
CA ALA A 157 -2.59 -4.51 -11.63
C ALA A 157 -1.96 -3.14 -11.33
N PRO A 158 -1.49 -2.87 -10.09
CA PRO A 158 -0.88 -1.59 -9.75
C PRO A 158 0.56 -1.44 -10.26
N SER A 159 1.13 -2.47 -10.89
CA SER A 159 2.50 -2.41 -11.44
C SER A 159 2.72 -3.46 -12.54
N GLU A 160 3.69 -3.18 -13.41
CA GLU A 160 4.08 -4.11 -14.47
C GLU A 160 4.64 -5.44 -13.94
N PRO A 161 5.52 -5.46 -12.92
CA PRO A 161 5.97 -6.73 -12.34
C PRO A 161 4.82 -7.60 -11.83
N LEU A 162 3.79 -6.99 -11.25
CA LEU A 162 2.62 -7.75 -10.80
C LEU A 162 1.78 -8.29 -11.96
N ARG A 163 1.65 -7.55 -13.06
CA ARG A 163 1.04 -8.06 -14.30
C ARG A 163 1.80 -9.28 -14.81
N GLN A 164 3.13 -9.24 -14.79
CA GLN A 164 3.96 -10.36 -15.22
C GLN A 164 3.75 -11.59 -14.30
N VAL A 165 3.71 -11.39 -12.99
CA VAL A 165 3.39 -12.47 -12.03
C VAL A 165 2.04 -13.14 -12.34
N LEU A 166 1.00 -12.36 -12.63
CA LEU A 166 -0.32 -12.91 -12.99
C LEU A 166 -0.26 -13.72 -14.30
N ARG A 167 0.50 -13.26 -15.29
CA ARG A 167 0.75 -14.02 -16.53
C ARG A 167 1.48 -15.33 -16.27
N ASP A 168 2.52 -15.29 -15.43
CA ASP A 168 3.31 -16.48 -15.03
C ASP A 168 2.45 -17.49 -14.24
N TYR A 169 1.37 -17.04 -13.61
CA TYR A 169 0.37 -17.90 -12.98
C TYR A 169 -0.62 -18.50 -13.97
N GLY A 170 -0.57 -18.12 -15.25
CA GLY A 170 -1.50 -18.57 -16.29
C GLY A 170 -2.86 -17.87 -16.21
N VAL A 171 -2.90 -16.61 -15.79
CA VAL A 171 -4.10 -15.78 -15.83
C VAL A 171 -4.31 -15.30 -17.26
N GLU A 172 -5.43 -15.69 -17.87
CA GLU A 172 -5.81 -15.34 -19.25
C GLU A 172 -6.66 -14.06 -19.33
N THR A 173 -7.34 -13.69 -18.24
CA THR A 173 -8.14 -12.47 -18.14
C THR A 173 -7.27 -11.24 -18.46
N PRO A 174 -7.75 -10.29 -19.28
CA PRO A 174 -7.00 -9.07 -19.62
C PRO A 174 -6.55 -8.31 -18.37
N VAL A 175 -5.25 -8.00 -18.27
CA VAL A 175 -4.65 -7.28 -17.14
C VAL A 175 -4.19 -5.90 -17.59
N HIS A 176 -4.78 -4.85 -17.02
CA HIS A 176 -4.45 -3.45 -17.27
C HIS A 176 -3.57 -2.92 -16.13
N VAL A 177 -2.42 -2.33 -16.47
CA VAL A 177 -1.54 -1.72 -15.47
C VAL A 177 -2.01 -0.29 -15.20
N ILE A 178 -2.70 -0.10 -14.08
CA ILE A 178 -3.19 1.21 -13.63
C ILE A 178 -2.76 1.38 -12.16
N PRO A 179 -1.60 2.00 -11.90
CA PRO A 179 -1.12 2.25 -10.55
C PRO A 179 -2.00 3.26 -9.83
N THR A 180 -1.98 3.21 -8.50
CA THR A 180 -2.53 4.29 -7.68
C THR A 180 -1.59 5.49 -7.77
N GLY A 181 -2.11 6.63 -8.20
CA GLY A 181 -1.35 7.87 -8.23
C GLY A 181 -1.35 8.61 -6.90
N LEU A 182 -0.59 9.69 -6.83
CA LEU A 182 -0.58 10.60 -5.69
C LEU A 182 -1.57 11.74 -5.89
N PRO A 183 -2.50 11.99 -4.93
CA PRO A 183 -3.34 13.17 -4.94
C PRO A 183 -2.51 14.45 -4.73
N ALA A 184 -3.02 15.59 -5.20
CA ALA A 184 -2.30 16.86 -5.21
C ALA A 184 -1.87 17.36 -3.81
N ASP A 185 -2.61 17.00 -2.78
CA ASP A 185 -2.31 17.33 -1.38
C ASP A 185 -1.03 16.64 -0.86
N ARG A 186 -0.59 15.53 -1.46
CA ARG A 186 0.66 14.83 -1.12
C ARG A 186 1.91 15.61 -1.52
N PHE A 187 1.78 16.58 -2.42
CA PHE A 187 2.86 17.46 -2.84
C PHE A 187 2.97 18.75 -1.99
N GLN A 188 2.08 18.94 -1.01
CA GLN A 188 2.20 20.03 -0.07
C GLN A 188 3.41 19.78 0.85
N PRO A 189 4.27 20.79 1.08
CA PRO A 189 5.47 20.59 1.87
C PRO A 189 5.13 20.26 3.34
N GLY A 190 5.72 19.20 3.86
CA GLY A 190 5.66 18.87 5.28
C GLY A 190 6.54 19.81 6.13
N ASN A 191 6.33 19.79 7.44
CA ASN A 191 7.08 20.59 8.41
C ASN A 191 7.99 19.70 9.27
N ALA A 192 9.26 19.61 8.91
CA ALA A 192 10.26 18.82 9.61
C ALA A 192 10.40 19.19 11.12
N ALA A 193 10.34 20.48 11.45
CA ALA A 193 10.45 20.94 12.83
C ALA A 193 9.24 20.50 13.68
N ARG A 194 8.03 20.55 13.10
CA ARG A 194 6.81 20.08 13.75
C ARG A 194 6.87 18.58 14.05
N PHE A 195 7.34 17.76 13.10
CA PHE A 195 7.52 16.33 13.35
C PHE A 195 8.53 16.05 14.45
N ARG A 196 9.69 16.73 14.42
CA ARG A 196 10.72 16.54 15.44
C ARG A 196 10.21 16.92 16.84
N ALA A 197 9.45 17.99 16.95
CA ALA A 197 8.81 18.39 18.21
C ALA A 197 7.78 17.34 18.68
N LEU A 198 6.90 16.88 17.78
CA LEU A 198 5.89 15.87 18.07
C LEU A 198 6.51 14.55 18.57
N ALA A 199 7.55 14.09 17.91
CA ALA A 199 8.24 12.83 18.22
C ALA A 199 9.35 13.00 19.29
N GLN A 200 9.52 14.19 19.85
CA GLN A 200 10.56 14.53 20.85
C GLN A 200 11.97 14.19 20.39
N LEU A 201 12.29 14.52 19.13
CA LEU A 201 13.57 14.21 18.51
C LEU A 201 14.53 15.40 18.54
N PRO A 202 15.84 15.16 18.75
CA PRO A 202 16.86 16.21 18.67
C PRO A 202 16.87 16.87 17.29
N ALA A 203 17.02 18.20 17.24
CA ALA A 203 16.93 18.98 16.00
C ALA A 203 18.01 18.61 14.95
N HIS A 204 19.20 18.22 15.40
CA HIS A 204 20.39 18.04 14.56
C HIS A 204 20.66 16.58 14.13
N ARG A 205 19.99 15.58 14.73
CA ARG A 205 20.26 14.17 14.43
C ARG A 205 19.71 13.80 13.05
N PRO A 206 20.49 13.14 12.15
CA PRO A 206 20.00 12.62 10.89
C PRO A 206 18.94 11.52 11.13
N LEU A 207 17.83 11.56 10.38
CA LEU A 207 16.76 10.58 10.49
C LEU A 207 16.78 9.62 9.32
N VAL A 208 17.00 8.33 9.59
CA VAL A 208 16.71 7.22 8.70
C VAL A 208 15.27 6.82 8.95
N THR A 209 14.40 6.90 7.95
CA THR A 209 12.95 6.79 8.17
C THR A 209 12.35 5.64 7.37
N TYR A 210 11.54 4.82 8.03
CA TYR A 210 10.65 3.83 7.46
C TYR A 210 9.20 4.21 7.74
N VAL A 211 8.33 4.10 6.75
CA VAL A 211 6.88 4.26 6.89
C VAL A 211 6.18 3.06 6.28
N GLY A 212 5.24 2.48 7.01
CA GLY A 212 4.43 1.38 6.53
C GLY A 212 3.88 0.51 7.65
N ARG A 213 3.08 -0.51 7.28
CA ARG A 213 2.61 -1.51 8.23
C ARG A 213 3.81 -2.23 8.88
N VAL A 214 3.81 -2.33 10.20
CA VAL A 214 4.87 -3.02 10.96
C VAL A 214 4.56 -4.51 10.99
N ALA A 215 4.87 -5.21 9.89
CA ALA A 215 4.55 -6.62 9.68
C ALA A 215 5.78 -7.40 9.17
N HIS A 216 5.79 -8.71 9.38
CA HIS A 216 6.95 -9.57 9.10
C HIS A 216 7.35 -9.55 7.62
N GLU A 217 6.35 -9.50 6.72
CA GLU A 217 6.56 -9.46 5.27
C GLU A 217 7.20 -8.15 4.77
N LYS A 218 7.29 -7.12 5.63
CA LYS A 218 7.90 -5.82 5.28
C LYS A 218 9.41 -5.77 5.51
N ASN A 219 10.00 -6.84 6.04
CA ASN A 219 11.44 -7.00 6.18
C ASN A 219 12.10 -5.87 7.02
N ILE A 220 11.38 -5.37 8.04
CA ILE A 220 11.85 -4.26 8.88
C ILE A 220 12.98 -4.71 9.79
N ASP A 221 13.01 -5.98 10.19
CA ASP A 221 14.09 -6.58 10.95
C ASP A 221 15.44 -6.51 10.22
N PHE A 222 15.44 -6.66 8.89
CA PHE A 222 16.61 -6.39 8.06
C PHE A 222 17.02 -4.91 8.16
N LEU A 223 16.09 -3.97 8.06
CA LEU A 223 16.39 -2.54 8.18
C LEU A 223 16.94 -2.16 9.55
N VAL A 224 16.49 -2.81 10.64
CA VAL A 224 17.04 -2.62 12.00
C VAL A 224 18.50 -3.12 12.06
N ARG A 225 18.81 -4.28 11.46
CA ARG A 225 20.20 -4.79 11.39
C ARG A 225 21.09 -3.91 10.50
N VAL A 226 20.56 -3.43 9.38
CA VAL A 226 21.23 -2.42 8.55
C VAL A 226 21.55 -1.17 9.35
N PHE A 227 20.56 -0.67 10.13
CA PHE A 227 20.74 0.52 10.94
C PHE A 227 21.83 0.35 12.02
N ALA A 228 21.96 -0.83 12.63
CA ALA A 228 23.08 -1.13 13.53
C ALA A 228 24.46 -0.89 12.88
N ARG A 229 24.59 -1.21 11.58
CA ARG A 229 25.82 -0.92 10.81
C ARG A 229 25.96 0.56 10.45
N VAL A 230 24.85 1.21 10.09
CA VAL A 230 24.85 2.66 9.82
C VAL A 230 25.38 3.42 11.02
N ARG A 231 24.95 3.05 12.24
CA ARG A 231 25.41 3.67 13.49
C ARG A 231 26.92 3.58 13.73
N GLN A 232 27.60 2.54 13.24
CA GLN A 232 29.05 2.45 13.33
C GLN A 232 29.75 3.57 12.55
N SER A 233 29.14 4.03 11.46
CA SER A 233 29.69 5.09 10.60
C SER A 233 29.09 6.47 10.92
N VAL A 234 27.81 6.54 11.31
CA VAL A 234 27.08 7.79 11.63
C VAL A 234 26.46 7.66 13.02
N PRO A 235 27.26 7.81 14.09
CA PRO A 235 26.83 7.57 15.47
C PRO A 235 25.64 8.43 15.92
N GLU A 236 25.43 9.60 15.33
CA GLU A 236 24.32 10.51 15.63
C GLU A 236 23.03 10.15 14.90
N ALA A 237 23.00 9.21 13.94
CA ALA A 237 21.79 8.85 13.23
C ALA A 237 20.71 8.26 14.16
N MET A 238 19.45 8.45 13.79
CA MET A 238 18.28 7.81 14.42
C MET A 238 17.45 7.07 13.37
N LEU A 239 16.87 5.93 13.76
CA LEU A 239 15.89 5.23 12.95
C LEU A 239 14.47 5.54 13.44
N ILE A 240 13.63 6.02 12.53
CA ILE A 240 12.21 6.27 12.78
C ILE A 240 11.41 5.17 12.07
N ILE A 241 10.55 4.48 12.83
CA ILE A 241 9.62 3.47 12.32
C ILE A 241 8.21 4.00 12.55
N ALA A 242 7.56 4.44 11.47
CA ALA A 242 6.20 4.96 11.49
C ALA A 242 5.20 3.92 10.96
N GLY A 243 4.21 3.60 11.78
CA GLY A 243 3.17 2.62 11.53
C GLY A 243 2.99 1.67 12.70
N GLU A 244 1.98 0.82 12.57
CA GLU A 244 1.63 -0.21 13.55
C GLU A 244 1.52 -1.59 12.87
N GLY A 245 1.54 -2.66 13.67
CA GLY A 245 1.31 -4.00 13.17
C GLY A 245 1.92 -5.11 14.04
N PRO A 246 1.68 -6.36 13.66
CA PRO A 246 1.97 -7.54 14.49
C PRO A 246 3.46 -7.79 14.76
N ALA A 247 4.38 -7.24 13.94
CA ALA A 247 5.81 -7.44 14.13
C ALA A 247 6.44 -6.46 15.16
N ARG A 248 5.68 -5.47 15.66
CA ARG A 248 6.22 -4.39 16.52
C ARG A 248 6.97 -4.91 17.74
N GLU A 249 6.40 -5.90 18.45
CA GLU A 249 7.00 -6.43 19.66
C GLU A 249 8.29 -7.22 19.36
N ALA A 250 8.30 -7.99 18.27
CA ALA A 250 9.51 -8.71 17.85
C ALA A 250 10.64 -7.72 17.44
N LEU A 251 10.28 -6.62 16.77
CA LEU A 251 11.25 -5.58 16.39
C LEU A 251 11.79 -4.84 17.61
N ARG A 252 10.98 -4.55 18.64
CA ARG A 252 11.46 -3.95 19.88
C ARG A 252 12.51 -4.82 20.57
N LYS A 253 12.24 -6.12 20.67
CA LYS A 253 13.22 -7.08 21.22
C LYS A 253 14.52 -7.10 20.40
N LEU A 254 14.43 -7.05 19.08
CA LEU A 254 15.62 -6.99 18.22
C LEU A 254 16.41 -5.68 18.45
N VAL A 255 15.73 -4.55 18.58
CA VAL A 255 16.34 -3.25 18.90
C VAL A 255 17.09 -3.29 20.24
N GLU A 256 16.48 -3.88 21.28
CA GLU A 256 17.12 -4.10 22.59
C GLU A 256 18.33 -4.99 22.49
N GLN A 257 18.23 -6.15 21.80
CA GLN A 257 19.34 -7.10 21.60
C GLN A 257 20.53 -6.46 20.89
N LEU A 258 20.29 -5.50 19.99
CA LEU A 258 21.32 -4.79 19.26
C LEU A 258 21.84 -3.52 19.99
N GLY A 259 21.32 -3.21 21.19
CA GLY A 259 21.71 -2.03 21.96
C GLY A 259 21.28 -0.70 21.33
N LEU A 260 20.19 -0.68 20.58
CA LEU A 260 19.74 0.49 19.79
C LEU A 260 18.53 1.23 20.41
N THR A 261 18.18 0.95 21.65
CA THR A 261 16.95 1.44 22.31
C THR A 261 16.85 2.98 22.30
N GLU A 262 17.96 3.68 22.44
CA GLU A 262 18.00 5.17 22.45
C GLU A 262 18.01 5.78 21.02
N ASP A 263 18.23 4.96 19.98
CA ASP A 263 18.45 5.41 18.62
C ASP A 263 17.33 5.00 17.65
N VAL A 264 16.38 4.17 18.10
CA VAL A 264 15.22 3.75 17.34
C VAL A 264 13.94 4.27 17.99
N ARG A 265 13.08 4.93 17.20
CA ARG A 265 11.78 5.43 17.66
C ARG A 265 10.64 4.82 16.88
N PHE A 266 9.72 4.16 17.56
CA PHE A 266 8.44 3.71 17.03
C PHE A 266 7.40 4.79 17.30
N VAL A 267 6.99 5.51 16.26
CA VAL A 267 6.09 6.67 16.39
C VAL A 267 4.61 6.33 16.17
N GLY A 268 4.30 5.05 15.85
CA GLY A 268 2.93 4.61 15.63
C GLY A 268 2.32 5.15 14.33
N TYR A 269 0.98 5.15 14.26
CA TYR A 269 0.27 5.73 13.12
C TYR A 269 0.39 7.27 13.13
N LEU A 270 0.63 7.81 11.94
CA LEU A 270 0.67 9.25 11.70
C LEU A 270 -0.55 9.66 10.88
N ASP A 271 -1.10 10.85 11.18
CA ASP A 271 -2.17 11.43 10.38
C ASP A 271 -1.67 11.71 8.97
N ARG A 272 -2.42 11.21 7.98
CA ARG A 272 -2.01 11.23 6.57
C ARG A 272 -1.91 12.64 5.98
N ASN A 273 -2.68 13.59 6.49
CA ASN A 273 -2.78 14.94 5.94
C ASN A 273 -1.79 15.91 6.56
N THR A 274 -1.21 15.55 7.71
CA THR A 274 -0.30 16.42 8.49
C THR A 274 0.97 15.70 8.90
N SER A 275 0.96 14.95 10.01
CA SER A 275 2.17 14.40 10.63
C SER A 275 2.91 13.38 9.76
N LEU A 276 2.24 12.72 8.82
CA LEU A 276 2.90 11.83 7.86
C LEU A 276 3.76 12.62 6.85
N LEU A 277 3.25 13.73 6.31
CA LEU A 277 4.01 14.62 5.43
C LEU A 277 5.20 15.23 6.18
N ASP A 278 4.98 15.63 7.42
CA ASP A 278 6.03 16.16 8.31
C ASP A 278 7.14 15.13 8.58
N CYS A 279 6.76 13.85 8.74
CA CYS A 279 7.69 12.75 8.93
C CYS A 279 8.60 12.56 7.71
N TYR A 280 8.03 12.53 6.51
CA TYR A 280 8.84 12.47 5.28
C TYR A 280 9.73 13.70 5.12
N ALA A 281 9.22 14.90 5.37
CA ALA A 281 10.00 16.15 5.29
C ALA A 281 11.15 16.20 6.30
N ALA A 282 11.02 15.53 7.45
CA ALA A 282 12.07 15.45 8.47
C ALA A 282 13.13 14.38 8.17
N ALA A 283 12.86 13.45 7.25
CA ALA A 283 13.75 12.34 6.91
C ALA A 283 14.99 12.83 6.17
N SER A 284 16.16 12.38 6.60
CA SER A 284 17.41 12.56 5.85
C SER A 284 17.57 11.53 4.75
N VAL A 285 16.99 10.35 4.95
CA VAL A 285 16.89 9.27 3.98
C VAL A 285 15.70 8.37 4.33
N PHE A 286 14.94 7.97 3.33
CA PHE A 286 13.88 6.99 3.46
C PHE A 286 14.41 5.60 3.09
N VAL A 287 14.19 4.61 3.94
CA VAL A 287 14.69 3.24 3.73
C VAL A 287 13.54 2.26 3.56
N PHE A 288 13.66 1.35 2.58
CA PHE A 288 12.58 0.41 2.28
C PHE A 288 13.11 -0.90 1.70
N ALA A 289 12.71 -2.04 2.28
CA ALA A 289 13.22 -3.36 1.88
C ALA A 289 12.12 -4.44 1.81
N SER A 290 10.85 -4.03 1.64
CA SER A 290 9.74 -4.97 1.51
C SER A 290 9.84 -5.77 0.21
N ARG A 291 9.62 -7.08 0.32
CA ARG A 291 9.63 -8.03 -0.81
C ARG A 291 8.25 -8.23 -1.44
N THR A 292 7.19 -7.75 -0.82
CA THR A 292 5.79 -8.11 -1.13
C THR A 292 4.95 -6.93 -1.62
N GLU A 293 5.56 -5.78 -1.86
CA GLU A 293 4.82 -4.61 -2.32
C GLU A 293 4.30 -4.80 -3.75
N THR A 294 3.00 -4.66 -3.91
CA THR A 294 2.38 -4.69 -5.24
C THR A 294 2.59 -3.39 -6.01
N GLN A 295 2.81 -2.28 -5.30
CA GLN A 295 3.19 -0.98 -5.86
C GLN A 295 4.25 -0.27 -5.00
N GLY A 296 3.95 0.07 -3.74
CA GLY A 296 4.83 0.81 -2.83
C GLY A 296 4.51 2.31 -2.79
N LEU A 297 3.26 2.67 -2.48
CA LEU A 297 2.80 4.07 -2.40
C LEU A 297 3.65 4.94 -1.47
N VAL A 298 4.14 4.37 -0.37
CA VAL A 298 5.00 5.08 0.59
C VAL A 298 6.31 5.58 -0.03
N LEU A 299 6.81 4.91 -1.06
CA LEU A 299 7.99 5.37 -1.83
C LEU A 299 7.65 6.62 -2.64
N LEU A 300 6.49 6.62 -3.31
CA LEU A 300 6.03 7.79 -4.05
C LEU A 300 5.75 8.98 -3.11
N GLU A 301 5.18 8.72 -1.94
CA GLU A 301 4.94 9.74 -0.92
C GLU A 301 6.27 10.34 -0.41
N ALA A 302 7.29 9.51 -0.13
CA ALA A 302 8.62 9.96 0.24
C ALA A 302 9.28 10.80 -0.87
N LEU A 303 9.23 10.32 -2.11
CA LEU A 303 9.76 11.04 -3.27
C LEU A 303 9.04 12.38 -3.52
N ALA A 304 7.71 12.44 -3.30
CA ALA A 304 6.93 13.67 -3.45
C ALA A 304 7.32 14.74 -2.43
N GLN A 305 7.81 14.33 -1.25
CA GLN A 305 8.35 15.23 -0.23
C GLN A 305 9.86 15.53 -0.45
N GLY A 306 10.42 15.13 -1.57
CA GLY A 306 11.84 15.33 -1.88
C GLY A 306 12.78 14.49 -1.02
N CYS A 307 12.30 13.40 -0.40
CA CYS A 307 13.15 12.54 0.41
C CYS A 307 13.96 11.59 -0.46
N ALA A 308 15.29 11.56 -0.29
CA ALA A 308 16.14 10.57 -0.92
C ALA A 308 15.79 9.15 -0.42
N VAL A 309 15.70 8.17 -1.32
CA VAL A 309 15.30 6.80 -1.03
C VAL A 309 16.48 5.85 -1.16
N VAL A 310 16.60 4.88 -0.22
CA VAL A 310 17.45 3.69 -0.39
C VAL A 310 16.54 2.46 -0.27
N SER A 311 16.52 1.60 -1.30
CA SER A 311 15.61 0.45 -1.36
C SER A 311 16.21 -0.74 -2.11
N THR A 312 15.69 -1.95 -1.84
CA THR A 312 16.02 -3.17 -2.60
C THR A 312 15.33 -3.23 -3.96
N ALA A 313 14.28 -2.46 -4.18
CA ALA A 313 13.47 -2.41 -5.41
C ALA A 313 12.94 -3.77 -5.84
N GLU A 314 12.17 -4.43 -4.96
CA GLU A 314 11.56 -5.72 -5.26
C GLU A 314 10.09 -5.60 -5.70
N LEU A 315 9.63 -6.53 -6.56
CA LEU A 315 8.27 -6.63 -7.08
C LEU A 315 7.75 -5.27 -7.61
N GLY A 316 6.63 -4.78 -7.10
CA GLY A 316 5.97 -3.53 -7.53
C GLY A 316 6.82 -2.28 -7.33
N THR A 317 7.71 -2.27 -6.36
CA THR A 317 8.63 -1.15 -6.13
C THR A 317 9.62 -0.95 -7.27
N LYS A 318 9.92 -1.99 -8.06
CA LYS A 318 10.72 -1.88 -9.29
C LYS A 318 10.15 -0.87 -10.26
N SER A 319 8.83 -0.83 -10.43
CA SER A 319 8.19 0.11 -11.37
C SER A 319 8.37 1.57 -10.97
N ILE A 320 8.45 1.85 -9.66
CA ILE A 320 8.67 3.20 -9.14
C ILE A 320 10.14 3.57 -9.19
N LEU A 321 11.02 2.63 -8.83
CA LEU A 321 12.44 2.93 -8.59
C LEU A 321 13.35 2.63 -9.79
N ALA A 322 12.86 1.96 -10.85
CA ALA A 322 13.67 1.61 -12.03
C ALA A 322 14.38 2.80 -12.70
N PRO A 323 13.80 4.02 -12.76
CA PRO A 323 14.52 5.18 -13.30
C PRO A 323 15.62 5.71 -12.36
N ALA A 324 15.74 5.20 -11.12
CA ALA A 324 16.64 5.68 -10.07
C ALA A 324 16.53 7.19 -9.76
N CYS A 325 15.42 7.82 -10.12
CA CYS A 325 15.19 9.24 -9.87
C CYS A 325 14.86 9.48 -8.39
N GLY A 326 15.82 10.05 -7.66
CA GLY A 326 15.70 10.28 -6.21
C GLY A 326 15.96 9.05 -5.34
N ALA A 327 16.53 7.96 -5.91
CA ALA A 327 16.73 6.72 -5.19
C ALA A 327 18.08 6.06 -5.49
N LEU A 328 18.64 5.38 -4.50
CA LEU A 328 19.73 4.40 -4.65
C LEU A 328 19.15 3.00 -4.48
N ILE A 329 19.42 2.11 -5.43
CA ILE A 329 19.05 0.71 -5.35
C ILE A 329 20.21 -0.07 -4.74
N ALA A 330 19.94 -0.77 -3.63
CA ALA A 330 20.92 -1.55 -2.90
C ALA A 330 20.56 -3.04 -2.89
N GLU A 331 21.57 -3.91 -2.85
CA GLU A 331 21.37 -5.34 -2.65
C GLU A 331 20.73 -5.61 -1.26
N GLU A 332 19.94 -6.65 -1.16
CA GLU A 332 19.39 -7.11 0.13
C GLU A 332 20.45 -7.85 0.96
N ARG A 333 21.53 -7.14 1.26
CA ARG A 333 22.60 -7.55 2.17
C ARG A 333 22.92 -6.36 3.08
N GLU A 334 23.12 -6.63 4.37
CA GLU A 334 23.26 -5.58 5.38
C GLU A 334 24.37 -4.57 5.05
N GLN A 335 25.55 -5.05 4.62
CA GLN A 335 26.71 -4.20 4.38
C GLN A 335 26.52 -3.27 3.16
N PRO A 336 26.13 -3.74 1.95
CA PRO A 336 25.91 -2.87 0.80
C PRO A 336 24.77 -1.88 1.04
N PHE A 337 23.67 -2.32 1.69
CA PHE A 337 22.55 -1.45 1.98
C PHE A 337 22.94 -0.36 2.99
N ALA A 338 23.66 -0.71 4.06
CA ALA A 338 24.18 0.26 5.03
C ALA A 338 25.13 1.26 4.39
N ALA A 339 26.02 0.82 3.47
CA ALA A 339 26.92 1.71 2.75
C ALA A 339 26.14 2.75 1.92
N ALA A 340 25.08 2.35 1.21
CA ALA A 340 24.22 3.27 0.46
C ALA A 340 23.52 4.29 1.39
N VAL A 341 23.01 3.85 2.55
CA VAL A 341 22.42 4.75 3.53
C VAL A 341 23.45 5.74 4.08
N VAL A 342 24.65 5.28 4.45
CA VAL A 342 25.75 6.12 4.94
C VAL A 342 26.17 7.13 3.88
N GLN A 343 26.23 6.73 2.62
CA GLN A 343 26.55 7.62 1.50
C GLN A 343 25.56 8.79 1.43
N VAL A 344 24.26 8.52 1.45
CA VAL A 344 23.23 9.58 1.44
C VAL A 344 23.32 10.47 2.68
N LEU A 345 23.62 9.90 3.86
CA LEU A 345 23.72 10.69 5.09
C LEU A 345 24.93 11.62 5.14
N ARG A 346 26.08 11.20 4.58
CA ARG A 346 27.35 11.94 4.63
C ARG A 346 27.56 12.89 3.45
N ASP A 347 27.04 12.55 2.29
CA ASP A 347 27.20 13.31 1.06
C ASP A 347 25.98 14.24 0.87
N ALA A 348 26.16 15.52 1.23
CA ALA A 348 25.11 16.52 1.13
C ALA A 348 24.76 16.84 -0.32
N ASP A 349 25.72 16.83 -1.24
CA ASP A 349 25.50 17.12 -2.66
C ASP A 349 24.73 15.99 -3.34
N LEU A 350 25.08 14.74 -3.05
CA LEU A 350 24.32 13.58 -3.51
C LEU A 350 22.88 13.64 -2.96
N ARG A 351 22.72 13.90 -1.68
CA ARG A 351 21.38 13.98 -1.08
C ARG A 351 20.54 15.08 -1.70
N SER A 352 21.11 16.26 -1.94
CA SER A 352 20.42 17.36 -2.64
C SER A 352 20.02 16.95 -4.06
N THR A 353 20.91 16.35 -4.81
CA THR A 353 20.65 15.85 -6.18
C THR A 353 19.49 14.84 -6.19
N LEU A 354 19.52 13.86 -5.28
CA LEU A 354 18.44 12.87 -5.16
C LEU A 354 17.12 13.53 -4.77
N SER A 355 17.13 14.52 -3.86
CA SER A 355 15.95 15.27 -3.45
C SER A 355 15.28 16.01 -4.61
N ASP A 356 16.05 16.70 -5.43
CA ASP A 356 15.55 17.45 -6.60
C ASP A 356 14.96 16.51 -7.66
N GLN A 357 15.63 15.40 -7.92
CA GLN A 357 15.14 14.35 -8.82
C GLN A 357 13.83 13.73 -8.31
N ALA A 358 13.75 13.43 -7.00
CA ALA A 358 12.61 12.79 -6.35
C ALA A 358 11.32 13.60 -6.55
N GLY A 359 11.33 14.89 -6.20
CA GLY A 359 10.16 15.75 -6.31
C GLY A 359 9.69 15.95 -7.76
N THR A 360 10.63 16.04 -8.71
CA THR A 360 10.32 16.16 -10.14
C THR A 360 9.69 14.87 -10.67
N TYR A 361 10.27 13.73 -10.35
CA TYR A 361 9.78 12.41 -10.77
C TYR A 361 8.40 12.09 -10.21
N ALA A 362 8.18 12.34 -8.91
CA ALA A 362 6.91 12.03 -8.24
C ALA A 362 5.71 12.78 -8.86
N ARG A 363 5.92 13.98 -9.42
CA ARG A 363 4.86 14.74 -10.12
C ARG A 363 4.26 14.01 -11.32
N GLY A 364 5.00 13.11 -11.95
CA GLY A 364 4.51 12.24 -13.03
C GLY A 364 3.47 11.19 -12.57
N TRP A 365 3.32 10.98 -11.27
CA TRP A 365 2.41 9.99 -10.69
C TRP A 365 1.08 10.61 -10.21
N SER A 366 0.45 11.43 -11.03
CA SER A 366 -0.83 12.08 -10.71
C SER A 366 -1.98 11.08 -10.54
N SER A 367 -2.69 11.15 -9.43
CA SER A 367 -3.88 10.33 -9.18
C SER A 367 -5.01 10.62 -10.18
N ALA A 368 -5.19 11.87 -10.58
CA ALA A 368 -6.18 12.27 -11.58
C ALA A 368 -5.93 11.59 -12.95
N SER A 369 -4.66 11.49 -13.38
CA SER A 369 -4.30 10.78 -14.61
C SER A 369 -4.61 9.28 -14.52
N MET A 370 -4.34 8.64 -13.38
CA MET A 370 -4.62 7.22 -13.19
C MET A 370 -6.14 6.96 -13.09
N ALA A 371 -6.88 7.84 -12.44
CA ALA A 371 -8.35 7.77 -12.41
C ALA A 371 -8.98 7.95 -13.80
N ALA A 372 -8.44 8.83 -14.65
CA ALA A 372 -8.89 8.99 -16.03
C ALA A 372 -8.71 7.68 -16.83
N ARG A 373 -7.55 6.99 -16.67
CA ARG A 373 -7.31 5.68 -17.30
C ARG A 373 -8.27 4.60 -16.79
N LEU A 374 -8.58 4.62 -15.49
CA LEU A 374 -9.55 3.68 -14.90
C LEU A 374 -10.97 3.96 -15.40
N ALA A 375 -11.37 5.23 -15.49
CA ALA A 375 -12.67 5.62 -16.04
C ALA A 375 -12.82 5.20 -17.50
N GLU A 376 -11.76 5.30 -18.30
CA GLU A 376 -11.76 4.83 -19.68
C GLU A 376 -11.92 3.32 -19.79
N LEU A 377 -11.22 2.57 -18.93
CA LEU A 377 -11.41 1.12 -18.84
C LEU A 377 -12.86 0.76 -18.49
N TYR A 378 -13.49 1.48 -17.57
CA TYR A 378 -14.91 1.27 -17.23
C TYR A 378 -15.84 1.50 -18.43
N ARG A 379 -15.58 2.56 -19.24
CA ARG A 379 -16.38 2.84 -20.44
C ARG A 379 -16.23 1.72 -21.48
N THR A 380 -15.01 1.25 -21.69
CA THR A 380 -14.71 0.13 -22.60
C THR A 380 -15.44 -1.15 -22.20
N LEU A 381 -15.44 -1.49 -20.91
CA LEU A 381 -16.10 -2.68 -20.39
C LEU A 381 -17.64 -2.59 -20.44
N ARG A 382 -18.19 -1.38 -20.35
CA ARG A 382 -19.64 -1.15 -20.42
C ARG A 382 -20.19 -1.25 -21.83
N SER A 383 -19.41 -0.86 -22.83
CA SER A 383 -19.83 -0.96 -24.26
C SER A 383 -19.97 -2.43 -24.65
N PRO A 384 -21.14 -2.87 -25.15
CA PRO A 384 -21.25 -4.23 -25.68
C PRO A 384 -20.27 -4.42 -26.83
N ALA A 385 -19.53 -5.54 -26.81
CA ALA A 385 -18.65 -5.95 -27.91
C ALA A 385 -19.48 -6.29 -29.16
#